data_2cfdd68e60b1e70b18f9542b2715d252
#
_entry.id   2cfdd68e60b1e70b18f9542b2715d252
#
_cell.length_a   1.000
_cell.length_b   1.000
_cell.length_c   1.000
_cell.angle_alpha   90.00
_cell.angle_beta   90.00
_cell.angle_gamma   90.00
#
_symmetry.space_group_name_H-M   'P 1'
#
loop_
_entity.id
_entity.type
_entity.pdbx_description
1 polymer ?
#
loop_
_entity_poly.entity_id
_entity_poly.type
_entity_poly.pdbx_seq_one_letter_code
_entity_poly.pdbx_strand_id
1 'polypeptide(L)'
;MRRAVLGIGNPLRRDDGVGLWVAERMRGTGWEVVPAGQGVENALGIVRRLSPDLLVVVDAAEMRLPPGSFRRLPLAEGTRMLGSTHALPLPFLLSTVRDRVGEIVLIGIQPADRSLGEGLTPAVERGAEELLALLRAGELPPFPSYAPSGEG
;
A
#
# COMPACT_ATOMS: atom_id res chain seq x y z
N MET A 1 -9.12 -18.65 4.42
CA MET A 1 -8.30 -17.87 3.49
C MET A 1 -7.36 -16.97 4.27
N ARG A 2 -6.08 -17.04 3.97
CA ARG A 2 -5.09 -16.19 4.65
C ARG A 2 -4.91 -14.89 3.89
N ARG A 3 -5.13 -13.78 4.55
CA ARG A 3 -4.98 -12.45 3.96
C ARG A 3 -3.88 -11.70 4.68
N ALA A 4 -3.03 -11.03 3.92
CA ALA A 4 -1.94 -10.24 4.48
C ALA A 4 -1.98 -8.83 3.91
N VAL A 5 -1.61 -7.85 4.74
CA VAL A 5 -1.46 -6.47 4.30
C VAL A 5 -0.01 -6.05 4.50
N LEU A 6 0.60 -5.58 3.43
CA LEU A 6 1.98 -5.11 3.40
C LEU A 6 1.94 -3.58 3.33
N GLY A 7 2.39 -2.92 4.39
CA GLY A 7 2.41 -1.47 4.44
C GLY A 7 3.79 -0.93 4.18
N ILE A 8 3.92 -0.08 3.17
CA ILE A 8 5.19 0.50 2.76
C ILE A 8 5.19 1.99 3.10
N GLY A 9 6.35 2.53 3.42
CA GLY A 9 6.50 3.96 3.57
C GLY A 9 7.36 4.36 4.74
N ASN A 10 7.73 5.63 4.75
CA ASN A 10 8.59 6.19 5.80
C ASN A 10 7.75 7.07 6.73
N PRO A 11 7.50 6.64 7.98
CA PRO A 11 6.66 7.42 8.89
C PRO A 11 7.31 8.74 9.32
N LEU A 12 8.59 8.94 9.06
CA LEU A 12 9.26 10.19 9.37
C LEU A 12 9.10 11.23 8.27
N ARG A 13 8.35 10.93 7.22
CA ARG A 13 8.11 11.83 6.10
C ARG A 13 6.61 11.99 5.86
N ARG A 14 5.88 12.28 6.92
CA ARG A 14 4.44 12.58 6.92
C ARG A 14 3.65 11.59 6.08
N ASP A 15 3.01 12.02 5.00
CA ASP A 15 2.12 11.18 4.21
C ASP A 15 2.83 10.02 3.52
N ASP A 16 4.15 10.07 3.43
CA ASP A 16 4.91 8.96 2.90
C ASP A 16 4.76 7.71 3.77
N GLY A 17 4.35 7.87 5.01
CA GLY A 17 4.12 6.76 5.94
C GLY A 17 2.71 6.19 5.92
N VAL A 18 1.85 6.64 4.99
CA VAL A 18 0.44 6.26 5.05
C VAL A 18 0.21 4.76 4.89
N GLY A 19 0.98 4.09 4.04
CA GLY A 19 0.81 2.65 3.88
C GLY A 19 1.11 1.89 5.16
N LEU A 20 2.19 2.26 5.84
CA LEU A 20 2.53 1.67 7.11
C LEU A 20 1.45 1.98 8.16
N TRP A 21 0.94 3.20 8.17
CA TRP A 21 -0.12 3.63 9.08
C TRP A 21 -1.35 2.71 8.96
N VAL A 22 -1.76 2.43 7.73
CA VAL A 22 -2.92 1.56 7.48
C VAL A 22 -2.63 0.13 7.93
N ALA A 23 -1.48 -0.40 7.52
CA ALA A 23 -1.16 -1.79 7.84
C ALA A 23 -1.11 -2.03 9.34
N GLU A 24 -0.49 -1.13 10.10
CA GLU A 24 -0.38 -1.32 11.53
C GLU A 24 -1.73 -1.32 12.24
N ARG A 25 -2.70 -0.62 11.70
CA ARG A 25 -4.05 -0.57 12.27
C ARG A 25 -4.91 -1.75 11.86
N MET A 26 -4.37 -2.65 11.06
CA MET A 26 -5.05 -3.90 10.74
C MET A 26 -4.73 -5.02 11.74
N ARG A 27 -3.91 -4.75 12.76
CA ARG A 27 -3.61 -5.73 13.78
C ARG A 27 -4.88 -6.07 14.54
N GLY A 28 -5.06 -7.36 14.85
CA GLY A 28 -6.24 -7.82 15.58
C GLY A 28 -7.47 -7.99 14.73
N THR A 29 -7.35 -7.86 13.41
CA THR A 29 -8.50 -7.98 12.50
C THR A 29 -8.59 -9.35 11.82
N GLY A 30 -7.64 -10.23 12.10
CA GLY A 30 -7.55 -11.51 11.41
C GLY A 30 -6.65 -11.47 10.19
N TRP A 31 -6.23 -10.29 9.74
CA TRP A 31 -5.26 -10.17 8.67
C TRP A 31 -3.84 -10.29 9.24
N GLU A 32 -2.95 -10.90 8.46
CA GLU A 32 -1.52 -10.87 8.78
C GLU A 32 -1.00 -9.49 8.42
N VAL A 33 -0.27 -8.86 9.33
CA VAL A 33 0.25 -7.51 9.11
C VAL A 33 1.75 -7.59 8.88
N VAL A 34 2.19 -7.06 7.74
CA VAL A 34 3.60 -7.05 7.37
C VAL A 34 4.03 -5.60 7.20
N PRO A 35 4.58 -4.98 8.26
CA PRO A 35 5.06 -3.60 8.13
C PRO A 35 6.40 -3.60 7.44
N ALA A 36 6.46 -2.96 6.27
CA ALA A 36 7.71 -2.92 5.52
C ALA A 36 8.50 -1.65 5.80
N GLY A 37 7.82 -0.56 6.11
CA GLY A 37 8.52 0.70 6.20
C GLY A 37 9.30 0.90 4.92
N GLN A 38 10.62 0.99 5.02
CA GLN A 38 11.51 1.10 3.87
C GLN A 38 12.22 -0.21 3.54
N GLY A 39 11.99 -1.26 4.33
CA GLY A 39 12.64 -2.56 4.14
C GLY A 39 11.79 -3.53 3.36
N VAL A 40 11.44 -3.19 2.11
CA VAL A 40 10.54 -4.02 1.32
C VAL A 40 11.10 -5.42 1.08
N GLU A 41 12.40 -5.52 0.80
CA GLU A 41 13.01 -6.83 0.53
C GLU A 41 12.89 -7.77 1.72
N ASN A 42 13.13 -7.26 2.93
CA ASN A 42 12.99 -8.09 4.13
C ASN A 42 11.54 -8.49 4.36
N ALA A 43 10.61 -7.57 4.11
CA ALA A 43 9.19 -7.83 4.27
C ALA A 43 8.72 -8.91 3.31
N LEU A 44 9.27 -8.93 2.09
CA LEU A 44 8.91 -9.97 1.12
C LEU A 44 9.33 -11.36 1.59
N GLY A 45 10.42 -11.46 2.36
CA GLY A 45 10.78 -12.73 2.98
C GLY A 45 9.72 -13.22 3.95
N ILE A 46 9.10 -12.31 4.68
CA ILE A 46 7.99 -12.65 5.57
C ILE A 46 6.78 -13.10 4.76
N VAL A 47 6.48 -12.39 3.67
CA VAL A 47 5.37 -12.75 2.79
C VAL A 47 5.54 -14.16 2.25
N ARG A 48 6.75 -14.52 1.82
CA ARG A 48 7.01 -15.87 1.31
C ARG A 48 6.72 -16.92 2.38
N ARG A 49 7.09 -16.67 3.61
CA ARG A 49 6.83 -17.61 4.69
C ARG A 49 5.35 -17.72 5.02
N LEU A 50 4.63 -16.61 4.94
CA LEU A 50 3.19 -16.60 5.20
C LEU A 50 2.41 -17.26 4.08
N SER A 51 2.88 -17.11 2.86
CA SER A 51 2.22 -17.66 1.67
C SER A 51 0.71 -17.33 1.65
N PRO A 52 0.35 -16.04 1.66
CA PRO A 52 -1.06 -15.68 1.77
C PRO A 52 -1.84 -15.93 0.49
N ASP A 53 -3.13 -16.16 0.64
CA ASP A 53 -4.02 -16.26 -0.52
C ASP A 53 -4.23 -14.90 -1.17
N LEU A 54 -4.22 -13.85 -0.34
CA LEU A 54 -4.38 -12.47 -0.81
C LEU A 54 -3.34 -11.61 -0.12
N LEU A 55 -2.58 -10.86 -0.91
CA LEU A 55 -1.66 -9.86 -0.40
C LEU A 55 -2.11 -8.49 -0.89
N VAL A 56 -2.46 -7.62 0.04
CA VAL A 56 -2.79 -6.22 -0.25
C VAL A 56 -1.58 -5.37 0.10
N VAL A 57 -1.06 -4.63 -0.87
CA VAL A 57 0.09 -3.74 -0.67
C VAL A 57 -0.43 -2.32 -0.66
N VAL A 58 -0.14 -1.60 0.42
CA VAL A 58 -0.63 -0.23 0.61
C VAL A 58 0.56 0.72 0.70
N ASP A 59 0.51 1.82 -0.04
CA ASP A 59 1.61 2.79 -0.09
C ASP A 59 1.08 4.12 -0.60
N ALA A 60 1.79 5.20 -0.31
CA ALA A 60 1.55 6.48 -0.96
C ALA A 60 1.84 6.33 -2.45
N ALA A 61 1.03 6.94 -3.29
CA ALA A 61 1.20 6.84 -4.74
C ALA A 61 0.86 8.17 -5.41
N GLU A 62 1.65 8.54 -6.40
CA GLU A 62 1.39 9.76 -7.16
C GLU A 62 0.41 9.44 -8.28
N MET A 63 -0.81 9.89 -8.13
CA MET A 63 -1.89 9.57 -9.05
C MET A 63 -2.58 10.81 -9.62
N ARG A 64 -2.09 12.00 -9.27
CA ARG A 64 -2.70 13.28 -9.70
C ARG A 64 -4.14 13.39 -9.25
N LEU A 65 -4.40 12.97 -8.03
CA LEU A 65 -5.72 13.03 -7.43
C LEU A 65 -5.70 13.93 -6.19
N PRO A 66 -6.85 14.36 -5.70
CA PRO A 66 -6.87 15.10 -4.44
C PRO A 66 -6.26 14.27 -3.32
N PRO A 67 -5.53 14.90 -2.41
CA PRO A 67 -4.91 14.18 -1.29
C PRO A 67 -5.91 13.35 -0.50
N GLY A 68 -5.51 12.13 -0.15
CA GLY A 68 -6.38 11.20 0.57
C GLY A 68 -7.19 10.30 -0.34
N SER A 69 -7.25 10.60 -1.64
CA SER A 69 -7.89 9.68 -2.59
C SER A 69 -7.11 8.37 -2.61
N PHE A 70 -7.82 7.25 -2.65
CA PHE A 70 -7.13 5.97 -2.78
C PHE A 70 -7.73 5.19 -3.93
N ARG A 71 -6.88 4.41 -4.60
CA ARG A 71 -7.28 3.64 -5.77
C ARG A 71 -6.57 2.30 -5.78
N ARG A 72 -7.26 1.30 -6.29
CA ARG A 72 -6.62 0.05 -6.63
C ARG A 72 -5.87 0.24 -7.94
N LEU A 73 -4.60 -0.12 -7.97
CA LEU A 73 -3.74 0.07 -9.13
C LEU A 73 -3.43 -1.28 -9.78
N PRO A 74 -3.38 -1.33 -11.12
CA PRO A 74 -2.85 -2.54 -11.78
C PRO A 74 -1.38 -2.74 -11.39
N LEU A 75 -0.91 -3.98 -11.40
CA LEU A 75 0.50 -4.24 -11.07
C LEU A 75 1.44 -3.44 -11.94
N ALA A 76 1.11 -3.27 -13.21
CA ALA A 76 1.95 -2.51 -14.12
C ALA A 76 2.10 -1.04 -13.72
N GLU A 77 1.18 -0.51 -12.90
CA GLU A 77 1.25 0.85 -12.41
C GLU A 77 1.93 0.95 -11.05
N GLY A 78 2.53 -0.12 -10.59
CA GLY A 78 3.20 -0.14 -9.29
C GLY A 78 4.35 0.85 -9.17
N THR A 79 4.88 1.36 -10.28
CA THR A 79 5.91 2.38 -10.24
C THR A 79 5.39 3.72 -9.72
N ARG A 80 4.07 3.92 -9.65
CA ARG A 80 3.50 5.10 -9.03
C ARG A 80 3.59 5.07 -7.51
N MET A 81 3.84 3.89 -6.94
CA MET A 81 4.02 3.74 -5.50
C MET A 81 5.34 4.37 -5.09
N LEU A 82 5.31 5.19 -4.06
CA LEU A 82 6.45 6.06 -3.75
C LEU A 82 7.42 5.48 -2.74
N GLY A 83 6.99 4.50 -1.96
CA GLY A 83 7.84 3.95 -0.91
C GLY A 83 8.87 2.96 -1.39
N SER A 84 8.78 2.48 -2.63
CA SER A 84 9.71 1.49 -3.16
C SER A 84 10.65 2.16 -4.14
N THR A 85 11.41 3.12 -3.67
CA THR A 85 12.08 4.02 -4.61
C THR A 85 13.52 3.72 -4.90
N HIS A 86 14.08 2.64 -4.36
CA HIS A 86 15.53 2.50 -4.46
C HIS A 86 15.99 1.81 -5.73
N ALA A 87 16.66 0.68 -5.58
CA ALA A 87 17.31 0.06 -6.70
C ALA A 87 16.33 -0.64 -7.64
N LEU A 88 15.23 -1.16 -7.11
CA LEU A 88 14.35 -2.00 -7.90
C LEU A 88 12.91 -1.51 -7.81
N PRO A 89 12.18 -1.52 -8.94
CA PRO A 89 10.77 -1.13 -8.92
C PRO A 89 9.91 -2.16 -8.20
N LEU A 90 8.83 -1.67 -7.59
CA LEU A 90 7.95 -2.54 -6.82
C LEU A 90 7.39 -3.72 -7.64
N PRO A 91 6.95 -3.53 -8.90
CA PRO A 91 6.48 -4.70 -9.66
C PRO A 91 7.50 -5.81 -9.78
N PHE A 92 8.78 -5.46 -9.92
CA PHE A 92 9.83 -6.46 -9.97
C PHE A 92 9.97 -7.17 -8.63
N LEU A 93 9.99 -6.40 -7.54
CA LEU A 93 10.10 -6.99 -6.20
C LEU A 93 8.96 -7.94 -5.92
N LEU A 94 7.73 -7.55 -6.28
CA LEU A 94 6.57 -8.41 -6.05
C LEU A 94 6.61 -9.66 -6.91
N SER A 95 7.26 -9.61 -8.07
CA SER A 95 7.40 -10.80 -8.91
C SER A 95 8.15 -11.92 -8.19
N THR A 96 8.99 -11.57 -7.23
CA THR A 96 9.77 -12.58 -6.49
C THR A 96 8.93 -13.40 -5.54
N VAL A 97 7.70 -13.00 -5.24
CA VAL A 97 6.82 -13.74 -4.34
C VAL A 97 5.56 -14.26 -5.04
N ARG A 98 5.42 -14.05 -6.36
CA ARG A 98 4.22 -14.43 -7.08
C ARG A 98 3.90 -15.92 -6.93
N ASP A 99 4.90 -16.76 -6.88
CA ASP A 99 4.71 -18.21 -6.76
C ASP A 99 4.20 -18.61 -5.37
N ARG A 100 4.21 -17.70 -4.41
CA ARG A 100 3.80 -17.97 -3.03
C ARG A 100 2.52 -17.27 -2.61
N VAL A 101 1.95 -16.44 -3.50
CA VAL A 101 0.80 -15.59 -3.17
C VAL A 101 -0.31 -15.87 -4.17
N GLY A 102 -1.54 -16.01 -3.68
CA GLY A 102 -2.66 -16.27 -4.56
C GLY A 102 -3.01 -15.08 -5.43
N GLU A 103 -3.18 -13.91 -4.81
CA GLU A 103 -3.50 -12.69 -5.54
C GLU A 103 -2.79 -11.52 -4.89
N ILE A 104 -2.28 -10.60 -5.71
CA ILE A 104 -1.64 -9.38 -5.24
C ILE A 104 -2.49 -8.18 -5.67
N VAL A 105 -2.84 -7.33 -4.72
CA VAL A 105 -3.63 -6.13 -4.95
C VAL A 105 -2.82 -4.93 -4.49
N LEU A 106 -2.64 -3.94 -5.37
CA LEU A 106 -1.95 -2.70 -5.01
C LEU A 106 -2.99 -1.63 -4.71
N ILE A 107 -2.80 -0.91 -3.61
CA ILE A 107 -3.64 0.23 -3.27
C ILE A 107 -2.73 1.42 -3.03
N GLY A 108 -2.91 2.48 -3.83
CA GLY A 108 -2.19 3.73 -3.67
C GLY A 108 -3.06 4.77 -2.99
N ILE A 109 -2.45 5.59 -2.14
CA ILE A 109 -3.12 6.70 -1.49
C ILE A 109 -2.38 7.97 -1.87
N GLN A 110 -3.11 8.95 -2.41
CA GLN A 110 -2.50 10.20 -2.86
C GLN A 110 -2.03 11.02 -1.68
N PRO A 111 -0.73 11.35 -1.59
CA PRO A 111 -0.22 12.17 -0.50
C PRO A 111 -0.39 13.67 -0.80
N ALA A 112 -0.27 14.48 0.26
CA ALA A 112 -0.21 15.92 0.15
C ALA A 112 1.19 16.43 0.47
N ASP A 113 1.81 15.93 1.53
CA ASP A 113 3.07 16.45 2.05
C ASP A 113 3.96 15.29 2.49
N ARG A 114 5.13 15.18 1.87
CA ARG A 114 6.10 14.13 2.18
C ARG A 114 7.40 14.70 2.74
N SER A 115 7.35 15.91 3.29
CA SER A 115 8.51 16.51 3.94
C SER A 115 8.77 15.83 5.28
N LEU A 116 9.93 16.12 5.86
CA LEU A 116 10.28 15.55 7.17
C LEU A 116 9.27 15.98 8.21
N GLY A 117 8.89 15.04 9.06
CA GLY A 117 7.94 15.28 10.13
C GLY A 117 7.09 14.05 10.37
N GLU A 118 6.38 14.02 11.48
CA GLU A 118 5.54 12.89 11.84
C GLU A 118 4.09 13.22 11.63
N GLY A 119 3.31 12.17 11.35
CA GLY A 119 1.86 12.28 11.26
C GLY A 119 1.38 12.57 9.85
N LEU A 120 0.18 12.11 9.56
CA LEU A 120 -0.45 12.32 8.26
C LEU A 120 -1.12 13.69 8.21
N THR A 121 -1.15 14.29 7.03
CA THR A 121 -1.96 15.50 6.84
C THR A 121 -3.45 15.11 6.97
N PRO A 122 -4.31 16.08 7.33
CA PRO A 122 -5.71 15.75 7.62
C PRO A 122 -6.46 15.04 6.50
N ALA A 123 -6.28 15.48 5.26
CA ALA A 123 -6.99 14.85 4.14
C ALA A 123 -6.53 13.42 3.93
N VAL A 124 -5.23 13.16 4.08
CA VAL A 124 -4.68 11.82 3.91
C VAL A 124 -5.11 10.93 5.06
N GLU A 125 -5.16 11.45 6.27
CA GLU A 125 -5.65 10.65 7.40
C GLU A 125 -7.10 10.25 7.20
N ARG A 126 -7.95 11.16 6.72
CA ARG A 126 -9.35 10.82 6.44
C ARG A 126 -9.47 9.72 5.39
N GLY A 127 -8.69 9.85 4.31
CA GLY A 127 -8.70 8.82 3.27
C GLY A 127 -8.21 7.48 3.77
N ALA A 128 -7.16 7.51 4.58
CA ALA A 128 -6.61 6.29 5.16
C ALA A 128 -7.62 5.61 6.09
N GLU A 129 -8.39 6.40 6.85
CA GLU A 129 -9.43 5.85 7.72
C GLU A 129 -10.55 5.20 6.90
N GLU A 130 -10.92 5.81 5.77
CA GLU A 130 -11.93 5.21 4.90
C GLU A 130 -11.44 3.88 4.32
N LEU A 131 -10.20 3.85 3.86
CA LEU A 131 -9.63 2.62 3.34
C LEU A 131 -9.57 1.54 4.43
N LEU A 132 -9.16 1.94 5.63
CA LEU A 132 -9.08 1.01 6.74
C LEU A 132 -10.43 0.38 7.04
N ALA A 133 -11.50 1.17 6.99
CA ALA A 133 -12.85 0.64 7.20
C ALA A 133 -13.23 -0.39 6.15
N LEU A 134 -12.88 -0.14 4.88
CA LEU A 134 -13.14 -1.12 3.82
C LEU A 134 -12.40 -2.42 4.08
N LEU A 135 -11.11 -2.33 4.37
CA LEU A 135 -10.29 -3.52 4.57
C LEU A 135 -10.77 -4.32 5.79
N ARG A 136 -11.15 -3.63 6.85
CA ARG A 136 -11.67 -4.31 8.05
C ARG A 136 -13.00 -5.02 7.76
N ALA A 137 -13.78 -4.50 6.83
CA ALA A 137 -15.01 -5.14 6.41
C ALA A 137 -14.77 -6.26 5.40
N GLY A 138 -13.51 -6.52 5.04
CA GLY A 138 -13.20 -7.54 4.07
C GLY A 138 -13.41 -7.11 2.64
N GLU A 139 -13.48 -5.79 2.38
CA GLU A 139 -13.76 -5.25 1.06
C GLU A 139 -12.53 -4.60 0.47
N LEU A 140 -12.45 -4.60 -0.86
CA LEU A 140 -11.38 -3.91 -1.59
C LEU A 140 -11.99 -2.78 -2.39
N PRO A 141 -11.21 -1.70 -2.66
CA PRO A 141 -11.70 -0.66 -3.56
C PRO A 141 -12.06 -1.22 -4.92
N PRO A 142 -13.05 -0.64 -5.60
CA PRO A 142 -13.42 -1.13 -6.94
C PRO A 142 -12.25 -1.00 -7.91
N PHE A 143 -12.26 -1.84 -8.92
CA PHE A 143 -11.24 -1.85 -9.94
C PHE A 143 -11.92 -1.85 -11.30
N PRO A 144 -11.45 -1.05 -12.24
CA PRO A 144 -10.43 -0.02 -12.07
C PRO A 144 -11.07 1.27 -11.58
N SER A 145 -10.51 1.88 -10.58
CA SER A 145 -11.02 3.15 -10.10
C SER A 145 -10.04 4.28 -10.38
N TYR A 146 -9.03 4.02 -11.17
CA TYR A 146 -7.99 4.96 -11.53
C TYR A 146 -7.74 4.90 -13.02
N ALA A 147 -7.80 6.05 -13.68
CA ALA A 147 -7.48 6.13 -15.10
C ALA A 147 -6.01 6.51 -15.21
N PRO A 148 -5.16 5.64 -15.76
CA PRO A 148 -3.72 5.94 -15.82
C PRO A 148 -3.45 7.03 -16.83
N SER A 149 -2.36 7.69 -16.56
CA SER A 149 -1.70 8.62 -17.44
C SER A 149 -2.53 9.36 -18.44
N GLY A 150 -2.28 10.58 -18.56
CA GLY A 150 -2.78 11.32 -19.66
C GLY A 150 -4.24 11.61 -19.67
N GLU A 151 -4.97 10.98 -18.83
CA GLU A 151 -6.37 11.23 -18.80
C GLU A 151 -6.61 12.46 -18.08
N GLY A 152 -5.98 13.14 -17.81
CA GLY A 152 -6.07 14.33 -17.02
C GLY A 152 -7.26 15.07 -17.10
#